data_bab700c2fbe0e33e4e4cfe3142fbbbef
#
_entry.id   bab700c2fbe0e33e4e4cfe3142fbbbef
#
_cell.length_a   1.000
_cell.length_b   1.000
_cell.length_c   1.000
_cell.angle_alpha   90.00
_cell.angle_beta   90.00
_cell.angle_gamma   90.00
#
_symmetry.space_group_name_H-M   'P 1'
#
loop_
_entity.id
_entity.type
_entity.pdbx_description
1 polymer ?
#
loop_
_entity_poly.entity_id
_entity_poly.type
_entity_poly.pdbx_seq_one_letter_code
_entity_poly.pdbx_strand_id
1 'polypeptide(L)'
;KAISLLKEMNKKIVMLTGDNEKTAKTIANEIGVDETFAGLLPQEKNKKIDEVQKSGKKVLMIGDGINDAPSLAKADIGMAIGHGTDVAIESSDVVLMRSDLIDVVSAIEISRATIKNIKENLFWAFFYNVIGIPIAAGILFPHFGIKLSPMFAAFAMSMSSIFVVNNALR
;
A
#
# COMPACT_ATOMS: atom_id res chain seq x y z
N LYS A 1 -1.38 0.17 -21.11
CA LYS A 1 -0.63 -0.86 -20.35
C LYS A 1 -0.82 -0.69 -18.84
N ALA A 2 -0.49 0.47 -18.21
CA ALA A 2 -0.67 0.67 -16.76
C ALA A 2 -2.13 0.44 -16.32
N ILE A 3 -3.10 1.03 -17.01
CA ILE A 3 -4.53 0.86 -16.72
C ILE A 3 -4.96 -0.61 -16.76
N SER A 4 -4.51 -1.38 -17.75
CA SER A 4 -4.81 -2.82 -17.84
C SER A 4 -4.29 -3.58 -16.62
N LEU A 5 -3.04 -3.32 -16.21
CA LEU A 5 -2.43 -3.95 -15.02
C LEU A 5 -3.18 -3.58 -13.72
N LEU A 6 -3.58 -2.32 -13.57
CA LEU A 6 -4.38 -1.91 -12.42
C LEU A 6 -5.75 -2.59 -12.38
N LYS A 7 -6.39 -2.80 -13.54
CA LYS A 7 -7.64 -3.57 -13.65
C LYS A 7 -7.44 -5.05 -13.30
N GLU A 8 -6.35 -5.67 -13.74
CA GLU A 8 -5.98 -7.03 -13.34
C GLU A 8 -5.79 -7.15 -11.82
N MET A 9 -5.36 -6.06 -11.17
CA MET A 9 -5.30 -5.97 -9.70
C MET A 9 -6.67 -5.70 -9.04
N ASN A 10 -7.78 -5.78 -9.80
CA ASN A 10 -9.14 -5.47 -9.35
C ASN A 10 -9.29 -4.02 -8.85
N LYS A 11 -8.63 -3.07 -9.50
CA LYS A 11 -8.79 -1.64 -9.21
C LYS A 11 -9.76 -1.02 -10.18
N LYS A 12 -10.73 -0.25 -9.65
CA LYS A 12 -11.60 0.60 -10.45
C LYS A 12 -10.85 1.89 -10.77
N ILE A 13 -10.81 2.23 -12.05
CA ILE A 13 -10.06 3.39 -12.55
C ILE A 13 -11.04 4.49 -12.91
N VAL A 14 -10.87 5.64 -12.29
CA VAL A 14 -11.71 6.82 -12.48
C VAL A 14 -10.84 7.98 -12.94
N MET A 15 -11.23 8.65 -14.01
CA MET A 15 -10.57 9.87 -14.50
C MET A 15 -11.35 11.10 -14.02
N LEU A 16 -10.67 12.00 -13.33
CA LEU A 16 -11.19 13.31 -12.90
C LEU A 16 -10.43 14.41 -13.64
N THR A 17 -11.10 15.15 -14.49
CA THR A 17 -10.46 16.21 -15.28
C THR A 17 -11.26 17.51 -15.31
N GLY A 18 -10.55 18.63 -15.41
CA GLY A 18 -11.15 19.95 -15.69
C GLY A 18 -11.45 20.19 -17.16
N ASP A 19 -11.01 19.29 -18.05
CA ASP A 19 -11.25 19.41 -19.50
C ASP A 19 -12.72 19.26 -19.84
N ASN A 20 -13.07 19.71 -21.05
CA ASN A 20 -14.44 19.57 -21.56
C ASN A 20 -14.81 18.08 -21.78
N GLU A 21 -16.10 17.82 -21.76
CA GLU A 21 -16.65 16.46 -21.83
C GLU A 21 -16.23 15.70 -23.10
N LYS A 22 -16.10 16.39 -24.24
CA LYS A 22 -15.72 15.77 -25.52
C LYS A 22 -14.28 15.26 -25.47
N THR A 23 -13.35 16.07 -25.01
CA THR A 23 -11.95 15.71 -24.85
C THR A 23 -11.79 14.58 -23.84
N ALA A 24 -12.43 14.72 -22.68
CA ALA A 24 -12.39 13.72 -21.62
C ALA A 24 -12.89 12.36 -22.08
N LYS A 25 -14.02 12.28 -22.79
CA LYS A 25 -14.56 11.02 -23.34
C LYS A 25 -13.62 10.38 -24.36
N THR A 26 -12.99 11.18 -25.22
CA THR A 26 -12.05 10.66 -26.23
C THR A 26 -10.86 10.00 -25.53
N ILE A 27 -10.24 10.70 -24.59
CA ILE A 27 -9.10 10.17 -23.81
C ILE A 27 -9.53 8.94 -23.02
N ALA A 28 -10.66 9.00 -22.31
CA ALA A 28 -11.16 7.90 -21.50
C ALA A 28 -11.35 6.61 -22.30
N ASN A 29 -11.91 6.71 -23.51
CA ASN A 29 -12.10 5.57 -24.38
C ASN A 29 -10.76 5.01 -24.88
N GLU A 30 -9.79 5.88 -25.20
CA GLU A 30 -8.47 5.47 -25.65
C GLU A 30 -7.69 4.72 -24.55
N ILE A 31 -7.69 5.25 -23.34
CA ILE A 31 -6.95 4.65 -22.22
C ILE A 31 -7.72 3.55 -21.50
N GLY A 32 -9.05 3.48 -21.69
CA GLY A 32 -9.90 2.44 -21.15
C GLY A 32 -10.16 2.53 -19.66
N VAL A 33 -10.45 3.72 -19.11
CA VAL A 33 -10.88 3.88 -17.71
C VAL A 33 -12.32 3.41 -17.51
N ASP A 34 -12.72 3.15 -16.26
CA ASP A 34 -14.06 2.64 -15.95
C ASP A 34 -15.12 3.75 -15.85
N GLU A 35 -14.71 4.91 -15.35
CA GLU A 35 -15.56 6.09 -15.20
C GLU A 35 -14.77 7.36 -15.51
N THR A 36 -15.47 8.39 -15.96
CA THR A 36 -14.89 9.70 -16.26
C THR A 36 -15.81 10.81 -15.81
N PHE A 37 -15.25 11.78 -15.12
CA PHE A 37 -15.90 13.01 -14.73
C PHE A 37 -15.12 14.18 -15.32
N ALA A 38 -15.77 14.96 -16.17
CA ALA A 38 -15.18 16.06 -16.93
C ALA A 38 -15.68 17.41 -16.42
N GLY A 39 -14.97 18.48 -16.75
CA GLY A 39 -15.34 19.85 -16.40
C GLY A 39 -15.31 20.14 -14.91
N LEU A 40 -14.58 19.35 -14.11
CA LEU A 40 -14.55 19.47 -12.69
C LEU A 40 -13.65 20.62 -12.21
N LEU A 41 -14.17 21.44 -11.31
CA LEU A 41 -13.38 22.33 -10.49
C LEU A 41 -12.63 21.55 -9.41
N PRO A 42 -11.51 22.07 -8.86
CA PRO A 42 -10.76 21.39 -7.82
C PRO A 42 -11.60 20.94 -6.61
N GLN A 43 -12.56 21.75 -6.19
CA GLN A 43 -13.48 21.45 -5.09
C GLN A 43 -14.42 20.27 -5.42
N GLU A 44 -14.79 20.11 -6.69
CA GLU A 44 -15.67 19.04 -7.15
C GLU A 44 -14.93 17.70 -7.22
N LYS A 45 -13.62 17.70 -7.54
CA LYS A 45 -12.76 16.51 -7.42
C LYS A 45 -12.76 15.99 -5.98
N ASN A 46 -12.63 16.89 -5.00
CA ASN A 46 -12.67 16.53 -3.57
C ASN A 46 -14.01 15.91 -3.16
N LYS A 47 -15.14 16.44 -3.67
CA LYS A 47 -16.46 15.85 -3.41
C LYS A 47 -16.57 14.43 -3.96
N LYS A 48 -16.02 14.18 -5.15
CA LYS A 48 -16.01 12.83 -5.73
C LYS A 48 -15.19 11.84 -4.90
N ILE A 49 -14.06 12.27 -4.38
CA ILE A 49 -13.25 11.46 -3.45
C ILE A 49 -14.07 11.14 -2.18
N ASP A 50 -14.71 12.15 -1.59
CA ASP A 50 -15.57 11.98 -0.41
C ASP A 50 -16.72 11.00 -0.66
N GLU A 51 -17.38 11.08 -1.81
CA GLU A 51 -18.49 10.18 -2.18
C GLU A 51 -18.02 8.71 -2.22
N VAL A 52 -16.84 8.47 -2.81
CA VAL A 52 -16.26 7.13 -2.88
C VAL A 52 -15.84 6.63 -1.49
N GLN A 53 -15.19 7.46 -0.69
CA GLN A 53 -14.79 7.12 0.69
C GLN A 53 -15.99 6.82 1.59
N LYS A 54 -17.07 7.61 1.48
CA LYS A 54 -18.34 7.37 2.22
C LYS A 54 -19.02 6.06 1.84
N SER A 55 -18.75 5.53 0.63
CA SER A 55 -19.21 4.19 0.23
C SER A 55 -18.37 3.04 0.83
N GLY A 56 -17.41 3.34 1.70
CA GLY A 56 -16.51 2.37 2.35
C GLY A 56 -15.34 1.92 1.50
N LYS A 57 -15.10 2.56 0.35
CA LYS A 57 -13.97 2.26 -0.52
C LYS A 57 -12.77 3.15 -0.19
N LYS A 58 -11.58 2.62 -0.46
CA LYS A 58 -10.33 3.37 -0.34
C LYS A 58 -9.96 4.01 -1.67
N VAL A 59 -9.49 5.25 -1.62
CA VAL A 59 -9.14 6.05 -2.77
C VAL A 59 -7.63 6.29 -2.81
N LEU A 60 -7.02 5.93 -3.92
CA LEU A 60 -5.68 6.38 -4.28
C LEU A 60 -5.84 7.45 -5.37
N MET A 61 -5.40 8.67 -5.07
CA MET A 61 -5.41 9.80 -6.00
C MET A 61 -4.02 9.97 -6.62
N ILE A 62 -3.99 10.18 -7.93
CA ILE A 62 -2.76 10.45 -8.66
C ILE A 62 -2.90 11.83 -9.32
N GLY A 63 -1.92 12.68 -9.15
CA GLY A 63 -1.90 14.03 -9.73
C GLY A 63 -0.49 14.56 -9.88
N ASP A 64 -0.33 15.62 -10.66
CA ASP A 64 0.96 16.23 -10.99
C ASP A 64 1.01 17.75 -10.74
N GLY A 65 -0.12 18.37 -10.47
CA GLY A 65 -0.26 19.83 -10.42
C GLY A 65 -0.75 20.39 -9.09
N ILE A 66 -0.58 21.72 -8.95
CA ILE A 66 -1.07 22.52 -7.80
C ILE A 66 -2.58 22.33 -7.61
N ASN A 67 -3.33 22.21 -8.71
CA ASN A 67 -4.78 22.04 -8.69
C ASN A 67 -5.22 20.70 -8.10
N ASP A 68 -4.33 19.71 -8.06
CA ASP A 68 -4.59 18.38 -7.52
C ASP A 68 -4.17 18.23 -6.05
N ALA A 69 -3.37 19.16 -5.52
CA ALA A 69 -2.87 19.12 -4.16
C ALA A 69 -3.98 18.93 -3.10
N PRO A 70 -5.12 19.63 -3.14
CA PRO A 70 -6.20 19.38 -2.19
C PRO A 70 -6.83 17.98 -2.33
N SER A 71 -6.83 17.42 -3.54
CA SER A 71 -7.36 16.09 -3.82
C SER A 71 -6.38 14.99 -3.41
N LEU A 72 -5.08 15.22 -3.57
CA LEU A 72 -4.01 14.34 -3.09
C LEU A 72 -4.07 14.22 -1.56
N ALA A 73 -4.11 15.35 -0.86
CA ALA A 73 -4.21 15.38 0.59
C ALA A 73 -5.54 14.79 1.13
N LYS A 74 -6.61 14.82 0.33
CA LYS A 74 -7.93 14.33 0.71
C LYS A 74 -8.09 12.82 0.56
N ALA A 75 -7.41 12.23 -0.39
CA ALA A 75 -7.47 10.79 -0.66
C ALA A 75 -6.93 9.96 0.52
N ASP A 76 -7.22 8.65 0.55
CA ASP A 76 -6.59 7.75 1.52
C ASP A 76 -5.09 7.56 1.25
N ILE A 77 -4.70 7.71 -0.02
CA ILE A 77 -3.30 7.76 -0.46
C ILE A 77 -3.23 8.76 -1.61
N GLY A 78 -2.40 9.79 -1.48
CA GLY A 78 -2.04 10.71 -2.53
C GLY A 78 -0.70 10.34 -3.17
N MET A 79 -0.66 10.25 -4.50
CA MET A 79 0.58 10.01 -5.25
C MET A 79 0.83 11.17 -6.22
N ALA A 80 1.93 11.89 -6.05
CA ALA A 80 2.42 12.85 -7.04
C ALA A 80 3.29 12.13 -8.07
N ILE A 81 3.14 12.48 -9.36
CA ILE A 81 3.91 11.88 -10.46
C ILE A 81 4.86 12.89 -11.11
N GLY A 82 6.05 12.39 -11.46
CA GLY A 82 7.07 13.13 -12.19
C GLY A 82 7.62 14.32 -11.42
N HIS A 83 7.95 15.37 -12.15
CA HIS A 83 8.38 16.66 -11.61
C HIS A 83 7.16 17.50 -11.20
N GLY A 84 6.25 16.91 -10.39
CA GLY A 84 5.10 17.63 -9.84
C GLY A 84 5.54 18.92 -9.15
N THR A 85 4.63 19.88 -9.04
CA THR A 85 4.92 21.12 -8.31
C THR A 85 5.25 20.81 -6.85
N ASP A 86 6.09 21.63 -6.22
CA ASP A 86 6.44 21.47 -4.80
C ASP A 86 5.20 21.28 -3.92
N VAL A 87 4.13 22.01 -4.23
CA VAL A 87 2.85 21.90 -3.50
C VAL A 87 2.19 20.52 -3.68
N ALA A 88 2.25 19.92 -4.86
CA ALA A 88 1.71 18.58 -5.10
C ALA A 88 2.55 17.53 -4.39
N ILE A 89 3.87 17.71 -4.38
CA ILE A 89 4.82 16.84 -3.67
C ILE A 89 4.57 16.89 -2.16
N GLU A 90 4.45 18.08 -1.58
CA GLU A 90 4.17 18.25 -0.15
C GLU A 90 2.81 17.72 0.29
N SER A 91 1.85 17.68 -0.65
CA SER A 91 0.47 17.20 -0.38
C SER A 91 0.28 15.71 -0.65
N SER A 92 1.33 14.98 -1.02
CA SER A 92 1.26 13.56 -1.38
C SER A 92 1.96 12.67 -0.36
N ASP A 93 1.45 11.45 -0.20
CA ASP A 93 2.09 10.40 0.64
C ASP A 93 3.25 9.72 -0.09
N VAL A 94 3.18 9.68 -1.42
CA VAL A 94 4.17 9.02 -2.28
C VAL A 94 4.50 9.91 -3.47
N VAL A 95 5.79 10.04 -3.78
CA VAL A 95 6.28 10.76 -4.95
C VAL A 95 6.92 9.78 -5.91
N LEU A 96 6.38 9.69 -7.12
CA LEU A 96 6.94 8.89 -8.20
C LEU A 96 7.90 9.75 -9.01
N MET A 97 9.15 9.34 -9.12
CA MET A 97 10.22 10.14 -9.75
C MET A 97 10.07 10.28 -11.26
N ARG A 98 9.27 9.44 -11.90
CA ARG A 98 9.02 9.50 -13.34
C ARG A 98 7.55 9.81 -13.61
N SER A 99 7.29 10.47 -14.75
CA SER A 99 5.93 10.75 -15.21
C SER A 99 5.31 9.54 -15.95
N ASP A 100 5.48 8.34 -15.40
CA ASP A 100 4.94 7.10 -15.98
C ASP A 100 3.99 6.41 -14.99
N LEU A 101 2.74 6.25 -15.40
CA LEU A 101 1.72 5.54 -14.60
C LEU A 101 2.07 4.07 -14.32
N ILE A 102 3.06 3.50 -15.01
CA ILE A 102 3.54 2.15 -14.70
C ILE A 102 4.20 2.09 -13.31
N ASP A 103 4.77 3.22 -12.87
CA ASP A 103 5.39 3.31 -11.55
C ASP A 103 4.36 3.22 -10.41
N VAL A 104 3.10 3.59 -10.66
CA VAL A 104 1.99 3.36 -9.72
C VAL A 104 1.78 1.87 -9.51
N VAL A 105 1.81 1.07 -10.59
CA VAL A 105 1.68 -0.39 -10.50
C VAL A 105 2.83 -0.95 -9.66
N SER A 106 4.05 -0.55 -9.98
CA SER A 106 5.26 -0.97 -9.25
C SER A 106 5.21 -0.59 -7.78
N ALA A 107 4.76 0.62 -7.45
CA ALA A 107 4.60 1.08 -6.06
C ALA A 107 3.60 0.21 -5.28
N ILE A 108 2.47 -0.15 -5.90
CA ILE A 108 1.47 -1.04 -5.30
C ILE A 108 2.05 -2.45 -5.09
N GLU A 109 2.80 -2.98 -6.06
CA GLU A 109 3.43 -4.30 -5.96
C GLU A 109 4.48 -4.34 -4.85
N ILE A 110 5.37 -3.35 -4.79
CA ILE A 110 6.38 -3.21 -3.75
C ILE A 110 5.70 -3.12 -2.37
N SER A 111 4.67 -2.29 -2.23
CA SER A 111 3.92 -2.16 -0.98
C SER A 111 3.34 -3.51 -0.53
N ARG A 112 2.73 -4.28 -1.45
CA ARG A 112 2.18 -5.60 -1.14
C ARG A 112 3.27 -6.59 -0.72
N ALA A 113 4.39 -6.61 -1.43
CA ALA A 113 5.53 -7.47 -1.10
C ALA A 113 6.11 -7.13 0.27
N THR A 114 6.26 -5.83 0.56
CA THR A 114 6.74 -5.35 1.86
C THR A 114 5.81 -5.75 3.01
N ILE A 115 4.50 -5.54 2.86
CA ILE A 115 3.51 -5.92 3.88
C ILE A 115 3.49 -7.44 4.09
N LYS A 116 3.63 -8.23 3.02
CA LYS A 116 3.75 -9.69 3.12
C LYS A 116 4.98 -10.09 3.91
N ASN A 117 6.14 -9.51 3.61
CA ASN A 117 7.39 -9.77 4.32
C ASN A 117 7.28 -9.38 5.81
N ILE A 118 6.70 -8.22 6.12
CA ILE A 118 6.45 -7.80 7.50
C ILE A 118 5.57 -8.82 8.24
N LYS A 119 4.49 -9.29 7.64
CA LYS A 119 3.60 -10.29 8.25
C LYS A 119 4.30 -11.62 8.48
N GLU A 120 5.11 -12.07 7.55
CA GLU A 120 5.90 -13.30 7.68
C GLU A 120 6.93 -13.17 8.81
N ASN A 121 7.65 -12.05 8.88
CA ASN A 121 8.60 -11.78 9.96
C ASN A 121 7.91 -11.74 11.33
N LEU A 122 6.77 -11.07 11.41
CA LEU A 122 6.00 -10.97 12.64
C LEU A 122 5.46 -12.36 13.09
N PHE A 123 4.95 -13.16 12.13
CA PHE A 123 4.50 -14.52 12.39
C PHE A 123 5.64 -15.34 13.01
N TRP A 124 6.81 -15.37 12.41
CA TRP A 124 7.94 -16.13 12.92
C TRP A 124 8.41 -15.62 14.28
N ALA A 125 8.48 -14.30 14.46
CA ALA A 125 8.86 -13.71 15.74
C ALA A 125 7.92 -14.12 16.89
N PHE A 126 6.60 -14.16 16.64
CA PHE A 126 5.63 -14.59 17.64
C PHE A 126 5.58 -16.10 17.82
N PHE A 127 5.72 -16.86 16.75
CA PHE A 127 5.62 -18.32 16.77
C PHE A 127 6.60 -18.94 17.76
N TYR A 128 7.86 -18.51 17.72
CA TYR A 128 8.87 -19.00 18.67
C TYR A 128 8.54 -18.64 20.13
N ASN A 129 7.99 -17.46 20.36
CA ASN A 129 7.63 -17.02 21.71
C ASN A 129 6.39 -17.76 22.23
N VAL A 130 5.36 -17.97 21.40
CA VAL A 130 4.13 -18.69 21.77
C VAL A 130 4.43 -20.14 22.16
N ILE A 131 5.37 -20.79 21.50
CA ILE A 131 5.80 -22.16 21.84
C ILE A 131 6.82 -22.13 22.98
N GLY A 132 7.82 -21.26 22.92
CA GLY A 132 8.94 -21.26 23.86
C GLY A 132 8.56 -20.85 25.28
N ILE A 133 7.67 -19.87 25.45
CA ILE A 133 7.27 -19.37 26.77
C ILE A 133 6.56 -20.46 27.60
N PRO A 134 5.53 -21.20 27.11
CA PRO A 134 4.90 -22.27 27.85
C PRO A 134 5.88 -23.41 28.22
N ILE A 135 6.79 -23.76 27.30
CA ILE A 135 7.78 -24.79 27.54
C ILE A 135 8.76 -24.34 28.64
N ALA A 136 9.23 -23.08 28.55
CA ALA A 136 10.10 -22.51 29.56
C ALA A 136 9.42 -22.38 30.94
N ALA A 137 8.12 -22.09 30.96
CA ALA A 137 7.29 -22.09 32.16
C ALA A 137 7.08 -23.48 32.76
N GLY A 138 7.54 -24.54 32.08
CA GLY A 138 7.51 -25.90 32.61
C GLY A 138 6.21 -26.66 32.33
N ILE A 139 5.43 -26.30 31.32
CA ILE A 139 4.16 -26.98 30.99
C ILE A 139 4.35 -28.48 30.66
N LEU A 140 5.55 -28.84 30.18
CA LEU A 140 5.91 -30.22 29.87
C LEU A 140 6.50 -30.98 31.08
N PHE A 141 6.81 -30.29 32.18
CA PHE A 141 7.47 -30.90 33.34
C PHE A 141 6.60 -31.93 34.05
N PRO A 142 5.28 -31.70 34.30
CA PRO A 142 4.44 -32.69 35.02
C PRO A 142 4.26 -34.01 34.28
N HIS A 143 4.29 -33.99 32.93
CA HIS A 143 4.01 -35.16 32.11
C HIS A 143 5.25 -35.86 31.56
N PHE A 144 6.30 -35.10 31.29
CA PHE A 144 7.50 -35.60 30.59
C PHE A 144 8.80 -35.40 31.38
N GLY A 145 8.76 -34.72 32.52
CA GLY A 145 9.98 -34.37 33.28
C GLY A 145 10.92 -33.40 32.57
N ILE A 146 10.50 -32.77 31.45
CA ILE A 146 11.34 -31.95 30.63
C ILE A 146 11.31 -30.49 31.15
N LYS A 147 12.50 -29.98 31.53
CA LYS A 147 12.73 -28.57 31.80
C LYS A 147 13.59 -27.93 30.70
N LEU A 148 13.18 -26.79 30.19
CA LEU A 148 14.02 -26.04 29.28
C LEU A 148 15.20 -25.43 30.05
N SER A 149 16.43 -25.76 29.68
CA SER A 149 17.57 -25.06 30.26
C SER A 149 17.68 -23.63 29.68
N PRO A 150 18.20 -22.66 30.46
CA PRO A 150 18.38 -21.29 29.98
C PRO A 150 19.22 -21.21 28.69
N MET A 151 20.14 -22.15 28.51
CA MET A 151 21.00 -22.21 27.31
C MET A 151 20.19 -22.56 26.05
N PHE A 152 19.24 -23.50 26.13
CA PHE A 152 18.35 -23.82 25.02
C PHE A 152 17.39 -22.66 24.69
N ALA A 153 16.89 -21.94 25.69
CA ALA A 153 16.07 -20.76 25.48
C ALA A 153 16.85 -19.65 24.74
N ALA A 154 18.07 -19.37 25.17
CA ALA A 154 18.95 -18.39 24.53
C ALA A 154 19.28 -18.79 23.07
N PHE A 155 19.57 -20.06 22.83
CA PHE A 155 19.81 -20.58 21.49
C PHE A 155 18.57 -20.43 20.58
N ALA A 156 17.38 -20.78 21.04
CA ALA A 156 16.14 -20.62 20.31
C ALA A 156 15.86 -19.14 19.95
N MET A 157 16.12 -18.21 20.87
CA MET A 157 16.00 -16.77 20.61
C MET A 157 16.99 -16.30 19.53
N SER A 158 18.24 -16.78 19.57
CA SER A 158 19.24 -16.45 18.54
C SER A 158 18.84 -16.98 17.18
N MET A 159 18.33 -18.21 17.11
CA MET A 159 17.80 -18.79 15.86
C MET A 159 16.62 -17.99 15.31
N SER A 160 15.69 -17.56 16.15
CA SER A 160 14.56 -16.71 15.76
C SER A 160 15.04 -15.43 15.06
N SER A 161 16.05 -14.76 15.64
CA SER A 161 16.63 -13.56 15.05
C SER A 161 17.25 -13.82 13.68
N ILE A 162 17.98 -14.92 13.53
CA ILE A 162 18.58 -15.32 12.25
C ILE A 162 17.49 -15.58 11.19
N PHE A 163 16.39 -16.26 11.53
CA PHE A 163 15.29 -16.51 10.61
C PHE A 163 14.60 -15.23 10.15
N VAL A 164 14.33 -14.31 11.07
CA VAL A 164 13.71 -13.01 10.75
C VAL A 164 14.62 -12.19 9.83
N VAL A 165 15.92 -12.10 10.13
CA VAL A 165 16.87 -11.36 9.29
C VAL A 165 17.00 -12.00 7.91
N ASN A 166 17.12 -13.32 7.83
CA ASN A 166 17.24 -14.01 6.55
C ASN A 166 15.97 -13.87 5.68
N ASN A 167 14.78 -13.86 6.30
CA ASN A 167 13.53 -13.60 5.58
C ASN A 167 13.42 -12.13 5.12
N ALA A 168 13.91 -11.19 5.93
CA ALA A 168 13.90 -9.77 5.59
C ALA A 168 14.85 -9.40 4.44
N LEU A 169 15.93 -10.17 4.25
CA LEU A 169 16.93 -9.98 3.19
C LEU A 169 16.55 -10.66 1.85
N ARG A 170 15.46 -11.40 1.80
CA ARG A 170 14.98 -12.12 0.61
C ARG A 170 14.10 -11.23 -0.27
#